data_07c2d19be72dab8c8baa52cd0fa99763
#
_entry.id   07c2d19be72dab8c8baa52cd0fa99763
#
_cell.length_a   1.000
_cell.length_b   1.000
_cell.length_c   1.000
_cell.angle_alpha   90.00
_cell.angle_beta   90.00
_cell.angle_gamma   90.00
#
_symmetry.space_group_name_H-M   'P 1'
#
loop_
_entity.id
_entity.type
_entity.pdbx_description
1 polymer ?
#
loop_
_entity_poly.entity_id
_entity_poly.type
_entity_poly.pdbx_seq_one_letter_code
_entity_poly.pdbx_strand_id
1 'polypeptide(L)'
;MKTTLFSRKGILVSMLFSAFYMQGFAQSDIEGLFKSSQSDAQKLIQAYMNPFFKGMGTGLNSGWNNTAASKKLGRFELRFGLSGAMIPEKDKTFDVTKLGLSSNLEPTNPALVLSPTIGGNKAPGPSMNLKSGGAVVGTFVMPQGAKLPFVPAPQLQASIGLIKGLELTLRTMPTIKLGDKAGSVGMTGAGLKINLLRVLASKKADKILPFNLAAAIGYTKLSYNLPLNVQTSNSTYTDQSLNAKFTGINVEAIISKKLALFTPFASIGYQSAKTAVDLKGTYPFETGNNTYTTLVDPIAISQKDISGLRANLGFQLHLAFLRVYGSYSLGTYKSFNAGLGLGIGK
;
A
#
# COMPACT_ATOMS: atom_id res chain seq x y z
N MET A 1 -33.94 -28.28 -11.67
CA MET A 1 -33.37 -27.57 -10.49
C MET A 1 -31.89 -27.84 -10.44
N LYS A 2 -31.05 -26.94 -10.98
CA LYS A 2 -29.56 -27.03 -10.88
C LYS A 2 -29.12 -26.05 -9.82
N THR A 3 -28.74 -26.58 -8.66
CA THR A 3 -28.10 -25.83 -7.58
C THR A 3 -26.67 -25.47 -8.01
N THR A 4 -26.44 -24.22 -8.33
CA THR A 4 -25.10 -23.69 -8.54
C THR A 4 -24.36 -23.66 -7.20
N LEU A 5 -23.42 -24.58 -7.03
CA LEU A 5 -22.42 -24.52 -5.96
C LEU A 5 -21.59 -23.22 -6.17
N PHE A 6 -21.87 -22.21 -5.38
CA PHE A 6 -21.00 -21.06 -5.23
C PHE A 6 -19.64 -21.56 -4.70
N SER A 7 -18.64 -21.49 -5.54
CA SER A 7 -17.28 -21.88 -5.20
C SER A 7 -16.81 -21.10 -3.97
N ARG A 8 -16.54 -21.79 -2.86
CA ARG A 8 -15.98 -21.24 -1.61
C ARG A 8 -14.67 -20.46 -1.81
N LYS A 9 -14.02 -20.64 -2.95
CA LYS A 9 -12.81 -19.90 -3.36
C LYS A 9 -13.12 -18.44 -3.77
N GLY A 10 -14.31 -18.14 -4.28
CA GLY A 10 -14.72 -16.78 -4.67
C GLY A 10 -15.04 -15.87 -3.48
N ILE A 11 -15.53 -16.41 -2.37
CA ILE A 11 -15.94 -15.62 -1.19
C ILE A 11 -14.73 -15.09 -0.41
N LEU A 12 -13.66 -15.87 -0.28
CA LEU A 12 -12.43 -15.45 0.41
C LEU A 12 -11.67 -14.38 -0.38
N VAL A 13 -11.67 -14.47 -1.70
CA VAL A 13 -11.05 -13.47 -2.59
C VAL A 13 -11.89 -12.19 -2.63
N SER A 14 -13.23 -12.28 -2.65
CA SER A 14 -14.10 -11.10 -2.66
C SER A 14 -14.08 -10.31 -1.35
N MET A 15 -13.96 -10.96 -0.17
CA MET A 15 -13.77 -10.25 1.10
C MET A 15 -12.44 -9.51 1.21
N LEU A 16 -11.39 -9.99 0.53
CA LEU A 16 -10.09 -9.34 0.51
C LEU A 16 -10.04 -8.13 -0.40
N PHE A 17 -10.84 -8.13 -1.45
CA PHE A 17 -10.84 -7.08 -2.47
C PHE A 17 -12.01 -6.09 -2.36
N SER A 18 -12.99 -6.33 -1.51
CA SER A 18 -14.03 -5.33 -1.23
C SER A 18 -13.47 -4.00 -0.68
N ALA A 19 -12.27 -4.04 -0.09
CA ALA A 19 -11.54 -2.84 0.31
C ALA A 19 -10.96 -2.05 -0.88
N PHE A 20 -10.86 -2.66 -2.07
CA PHE A 20 -10.44 -2.02 -3.32
C PHE A 20 -11.62 -1.56 -4.19
N TYR A 21 -12.86 -1.81 -3.79
CA TYR A 21 -14.00 -1.14 -4.38
C TYR A 21 -14.00 0.34 -3.98
N MET A 22 -13.06 1.08 -4.56
CA MET A 22 -13.17 2.54 -4.62
C MET A 22 -14.31 2.84 -5.61
N GLN A 23 -15.55 2.80 -5.10
CA GLN A 23 -16.71 3.21 -5.87
C GLN A 23 -16.54 4.68 -6.26
N GLY A 24 -16.35 4.89 -7.55
CA GLY A 24 -16.71 6.12 -8.21
C GLY A 24 -16.04 7.37 -7.65
N PHE A 25 -14.76 7.56 -7.91
CA PHE A 25 -14.34 8.92 -8.18
C PHE A 25 -15.18 9.35 -9.38
N ALA A 26 -16.05 10.35 -9.19
CA ALA A 26 -16.75 10.93 -10.31
C ALA A 26 -15.68 11.36 -11.32
N GLN A 27 -15.75 10.85 -12.52
CA GLN A 27 -14.80 11.12 -13.60
C GLN A 27 -14.60 12.64 -13.79
N SER A 28 -15.65 13.43 -13.53
CA SER A 28 -15.68 14.89 -13.52
C SER A 28 -14.76 15.54 -12.47
N ASP A 29 -14.56 14.94 -11.29
CA ASP A 29 -13.77 15.55 -10.22
C ASP A 29 -12.26 15.47 -10.52
N ILE A 30 -11.83 14.42 -11.22
CA ILE A 30 -10.44 14.25 -11.66
C ILE A 30 -10.16 15.06 -12.92
N GLU A 31 -11.11 15.16 -13.84
CA GLU A 31 -10.98 15.97 -15.05
C GLU A 31 -10.67 17.44 -14.75
N GLY A 32 -11.26 17.99 -13.68
CA GLY A 32 -10.97 19.35 -13.20
C GLY A 32 -9.49 19.56 -12.87
N LEU A 33 -8.81 18.56 -12.30
CA LEU A 33 -7.39 18.65 -11.95
C LEU A 33 -6.48 18.80 -13.18
N PHE A 34 -6.88 18.23 -14.32
CA PHE A 34 -6.09 18.30 -15.56
C PHE A 34 -6.31 19.58 -16.36
N LYS A 35 -7.33 20.38 -16.02
CA LYS A 35 -7.52 21.71 -16.63
C LYS A 35 -6.41 22.70 -16.25
N SER A 36 -5.67 22.41 -15.18
CA SER A 36 -4.46 23.14 -14.77
C SER A 36 -3.21 22.66 -15.55
N SER A 37 -2.05 23.23 -15.25
CA SER A 37 -0.79 22.72 -15.81
C SER A 37 -0.53 21.29 -15.36
N GLN A 38 0.17 20.49 -16.19
CA GLN A 38 0.58 19.13 -15.85
C GLN A 38 1.31 19.07 -14.50
N SER A 39 2.16 20.07 -14.22
CA SER A 39 2.89 20.16 -12.94
C SER A 39 1.94 20.36 -11.75
N ASP A 40 0.95 21.23 -11.87
CA ASP A 40 -0.01 21.49 -10.79
C ASP A 40 -0.91 20.29 -10.55
N ALA A 41 -1.39 19.64 -11.63
CA ALA A 41 -2.17 18.40 -11.54
C ALA A 41 -1.40 17.31 -10.80
N GLN A 42 -0.12 17.09 -11.11
CA GLN A 42 0.73 16.13 -10.41
C GLN A 42 0.84 16.44 -8.91
N LYS A 43 1.09 17.71 -8.53
CA LYS A 43 1.19 18.15 -7.13
C LYS A 43 -0.12 17.91 -6.36
N LEU A 44 -1.26 18.26 -6.97
CA LEU A 44 -2.58 18.07 -6.36
C LEU A 44 -2.90 16.58 -6.17
N ILE A 45 -2.69 15.75 -7.18
CA ILE A 45 -2.90 14.29 -7.11
C ILE A 45 -1.97 13.67 -6.08
N GLN A 46 -0.69 14.08 -6.07
CA GLN A 46 0.30 13.59 -5.11
C GLN A 46 -0.12 13.91 -3.67
N ALA A 47 -0.54 15.16 -3.39
CA ALA A 47 -0.99 15.57 -2.06
C ALA A 47 -2.26 14.80 -1.64
N TYR A 48 -3.23 14.68 -2.55
CA TYR A 48 -4.47 13.96 -2.31
C TYR A 48 -4.24 12.47 -1.99
N MET A 49 -3.37 11.79 -2.75
CA MET A 49 -3.08 10.35 -2.63
C MET A 49 -2.00 10.02 -1.60
N ASN A 50 -1.27 10.99 -1.08
CA ASN A 50 -0.13 10.79 -0.18
C ASN A 50 -0.41 9.86 1.02
N PRO A 51 -1.56 9.95 1.74
CA PRO A 51 -1.84 9.02 2.84
C PRO A 51 -2.01 7.57 2.38
N PHE A 52 -2.57 7.36 1.20
CA PHE A 52 -2.67 6.02 0.60
C PHE A 52 -1.29 5.46 0.26
N PHE A 53 -0.40 6.27 -0.32
CA PHE A 53 0.97 5.85 -0.65
C PHE A 53 1.76 5.49 0.61
N LYS A 54 1.74 6.35 1.64
CA LYS A 54 2.35 6.07 2.94
C LYS A 54 1.77 4.82 3.62
N GLY A 55 0.45 4.68 3.57
CA GLY A 55 -0.25 3.52 4.13
C GLY A 55 0.10 2.23 3.43
N MET A 56 0.14 2.23 2.10
CA MET A 56 0.56 1.07 1.30
C MET A 56 2.01 0.70 1.60
N GLY A 57 2.93 1.69 1.61
CA GLY A 57 4.33 1.46 1.97
C GLY A 57 4.51 0.87 3.37
N THR A 58 3.73 1.34 4.36
CA THR A 58 3.72 0.77 5.73
C THR A 58 3.21 -0.67 5.72
N GLY A 59 2.12 -0.93 5.02
CA GLY A 59 1.51 -2.27 4.91
C GLY A 59 2.45 -3.28 4.25
N LEU A 60 3.12 -2.92 3.15
CA LEU A 60 4.08 -3.78 2.45
C LEU A 60 5.30 -4.15 3.32
N ASN A 61 5.70 -3.26 4.24
CA ASN A 61 6.78 -3.52 5.20
C ASN A 61 6.34 -4.28 6.45
N SER A 62 5.02 -4.49 6.64
CA SER A 62 4.45 -5.17 7.79
C SER A 62 4.39 -6.69 7.61
N GLY A 63 4.25 -7.44 8.72
CA GLY A 63 3.94 -8.85 8.71
C GLY A 63 5.03 -9.79 8.19
N TRP A 64 6.30 -9.35 8.11
CA TRP A 64 7.39 -10.21 7.65
C TRP A 64 7.71 -11.33 8.63
N ASN A 65 7.78 -11.02 9.92
CA ASN A 65 8.17 -11.96 10.95
C ASN A 65 7.22 -11.88 12.16
N ASN A 66 6.98 -13.02 12.82
CA ASN A 66 6.14 -13.15 14.02
C ASN A 66 6.87 -13.87 15.16
N THR A 67 8.16 -14.19 14.96
CA THR A 67 9.03 -14.83 15.94
C THR A 67 10.47 -14.68 15.50
N ALA A 68 11.39 -14.58 16.45
CA ALA A 68 12.83 -14.66 16.22
C ALA A 68 13.32 -16.11 16.00
N ALA A 69 12.53 -17.11 16.38
CA ALA A 69 12.88 -18.50 16.11
C ALA A 69 12.86 -18.77 14.60
N SER A 70 13.92 -19.38 14.09
CA SER A 70 13.96 -19.88 12.71
C SER A 70 13.43 -21.31 12.65
N LYS A 71 12.85 -21.67 11.53
CA LYS A 71 12.40 -23.05 11.24
C LYS A 71 13.60 -23.98 11.15
N LYS A 72 13.41 -25.26 11.48
CA LYS A 72 14.41 -26.30 11.25
C LYS A 72 14.56 -26.53 9.74
N LEU A 73 15.70 -27.10 9.33
CA LEU A 73 15.99 -27.41 7.91
C LEU A 73 14.82 -28.18 7.25
N GLY A 74 14.38 -27.71 6.09
CA GLY A 74 13.33 -28.30 5.30
C GLY A 74 11.89 -28.11 5.85
N ARG A 75 11.72 -27.50 7.03
CA ARG A 75 10.40 -27.17 7.55
C ARG A 75 9.87 -25.93 6.89
N PHE A 76 8.60 -25.96 6.48
CA PHE A 76 7.97 -24.85 5.81
C PHE A 76 6.68 -24.37 6.50
N GLU A 77 6.27 -23.18 6.16
CA GLU A 77 5.03 -22.57 6.59
C GLU A 77 4.43 -21.75 5.46
N LEU A 78 3.17 -21.98 5.18
CA LEU A 78 2.37 -21.10 4.35
C LEU A 78 1.58 -20.17 5.27
N ARG A 79 1.62 -18.86 5.03
CA ARG A 79 1.03 -17.85 5.87
C ARG A 79 0.20 -16.88 5.06
N PHE A 80 -1.03 -16.69 5.48
CA PHE A 80 -1.92 -15.65 5.01
C PHE A 80 -2.07 -14.57 6.07
N GLY A 81 -1.88 -13.31 5.70
CA GLY A 81 -1.98 -12.17 6.60
C GLY A 81 -2.63 -10.96 5.97
N LEU A 82 -3.13 -10.08 6.82
CA LEU A 82 -3.64 -8.76 6.49
C LEU A 82 -2.97 -7.74 7.38
N SER A 83 -2.35 -6.73 6.78
CA SER A 83 -1.89 -5.54 7.48
C SER A 83 -2.84 -4.38 7.21
N GLY A 84 -3.04 -3.52 8.20
CA GLY A 84 -3.79 -2.28 8.06
C GLY A 84 -2.97 -1.11 8.60
N ALA A 85 -2.59 -0.16 7.75
CA ALA A 85 -1.88 1.06 8.13
C ALA A 85 -2.87 2.19 8.38
N MET A 86 -2.94 2.67 9.63
CA MET A 86 -3.90 3.70 10.05
C MET A 86 -3.47 5.07 9.53
N ILE A 87 -4.41 5.80 8.93
CA ILE A 87 -4.17 7.17 8.45
C ILE A 87 -4.31 8.13 9.64
N PRO A 88 -3.24 8.86 10.04
CA PRO A 88 -3.32 9.81 11.15
C PRO A 88 -4.13 11.07 10.75
N GLU A 89 -4.74 11.72 11.73
CA GLU A 89 -5.59 12.91 11.53
C GLU A 89 -4.88 14.01 10.72
N LYS A 90 -3.60 14.24 11.01
CA LYS A 90 -2.80 15.27 10.32
C LYS A 90 -2.64 15.05 8.81
N ASP A 91 -2.83 13.81 8.33
CA ASP A 91 -2.71 13.45 6.91
C ASP A 91 -4.08 13.31 6.24
N LYS A 92 -5.20 13.64 6.95
CA LYS A 92 -6.55 13.61 6.37
C LYS A 92 -6.91 14.84 5.56
N THR A 93 -6.16 15.93 5.72
CA THR A 93 -6.31 17.17 4.96
C THR A 93 -4.94 17.71 4.54
N PHE A 94 -4.91 18.56 3.54
CA PHE A 94 -3.74 19.32 3.13
C PHE A 94 -4.12 20.74 2.72
N ASP A 95 -3.18 21.67 2.84
CA ASP A 95 -3.34 23.06 2.45
C ASP A 95 -2.88 23.22 0.99
N VAL A 96 -3.80 23.58 0.08
CA VAL A 96 -3.51 23.70 -1.35
C VAL A 96 -2.50 24.83 -1.64
N THR A 97 -2.44 25.87 -0.80
CA THR A 97 -1.51 27.00 -0.98
C THR A 97 -0.07 26.65 -0.68
N LYS A 98 0.18 25.56 0.08
CA LYS A 98 1.52 25.09 0.44
C LYS A 98 2.14 24.14 -0.58
N LEU A 99 1.44 23.83 -1.66
CA LEU A 99 1.92 22.90 -2.68
C LEU A 99 2.87 23.53 -3.69
N GLY A 100 3.03 24.86 -3.67
CA GLY A 100 3.82 25.60 -4.67
C GLY A 100 3.20 25.46 -6.06
N LEU A 101 1.89 25.63 -6.16
CA LEU A 101 1.16 25.68 -7.42
C LEU A 101 1.57 26.90 -8.24
N SER A 102 1.33 26.87 -9.55
CA SER A 102 1.56 28.03 -10.42
C SER A 102 0.61 29.18 -10.06
N SER A 103 0.96 30.39 -10.49
CA SER A 103 0.10 31.58 -10.32
C SER A 103 -1.23 31.49 -11.09
N ASN A 104 -1.33 30.51 -11.99
CA ASN A 104 -2.55 30.24 -12.77
C ASN A 104 -3.58 29.40 -12.01
N LEU A 105 -3.26 28.95 -10.81
CA LEU A 105 -4.15 28.12 -10.01
C LEU A 105 -4.17 28.60 -8.55
N GLU A 106 -5.34 29.05 -8.10
CA GLU A 106 -5.51 29.57 -6.73
C GLU A 106 -6.88 29.19 -6.15
N PRO A 107 -7.06 29.12 -4.82
CA PRO A 107 -8.37 28.98 -4.21
C PRO A 107 -9.30 30.17 -4.58
N THR A 108 -10.54 29.86 -4.93
CA THR A 108 -11.57 30.89 -5.18
C THR A 108 -11.82 31.74 -3.93
N ASN A 109 -11.76 31.12 -2.74
CA ASN A 109 -11.84 31.79 -1.45
C ASN A 109 -10.54 31.58 -0.69
N PRO A 110 -9.73 32.63 -0.45
CA PRO A 110 -8.46 32.52 0.27
C PRO A 110 -8.59 32.03 1.73
N ALA A 111 -9.79 32.07 2.32
CA ALA A 111 -10.05 31.53 3.66
C ALA A 111 -10.33 30.01 3.67
N LEU A 112 -10.64 29.44 2.51
CA LEU A 112 -10.95 28.00 2.35
C LEU A 112 -9.85 27.30 1.57
N VAL A 113 -8.76 26.97 2.25
CA VAL A 113 -7.54 26.40 1.63
C VAL A 113 -7.30 24.92 1.96
N LEU A 114 -8.04 24.36 2.92
CA LEU A 114 -7.88 22.97 3.35
C LEU A 114 -8.70 22.03 2.46
N SER A 115 -8.01 21.17 1.73
CA SER A 115 -8.62 20.10 0.94
C SER A 115 -8.52 18.77 1.67
N PRO A 116 -9.54 17.91 1.63
CA PRO A 116 -9.43 16.55 2.11
C PRO A 116 -8.46 15.76 1.24
N THR A 117 -7.73 14.82 1.88
CA THR A 117 -7.03 13.76 1.18
C THR A 117 -7.97 12.58 0.94
N ILE A 118 -7.52 11.54 0.25
CA ILE A 118 -8.28 10.28 0.11
C ILE A 118 -8.67 9.66 1.47
N GLY A 119 -7.88 9.87 2.52
CA GLY A 119 -8.19 9.47 3.90
C GLY A 119 -9.15 10.41 4.63
N GLY A 120 -9.42 11.59 4.07
CA GLY A 120 -10.24 12.64 4.65
C GLY A 120 -11.74 12.38 4.59
N ASN A 121 -12.51 13.34 5.06
CA ASN A 121 -13.97 13.28 5.10
C ASN A 121 -14.59 13.30 3.70
N LYS A 122 -15.83 12.76 3.58
CA LYS A 122 -16.65 12.81 2.37
C LYS A 122 -17.30 14.20 2.20
N ALA A 123 -16.49 15.25 2.24
CA ALA A 123 -16.90 16.62 1.96
C ALA A 123 -16.01 17.14 0.83
N PRO A 124 -16.55 17.90 -0.12
CA PRO A 124 -15.75 18.49 -1.19
C PRO A 124 -14.69 19.41 -0.61
N GLY A 125 -13.54 19.50 -1.27
CA GLY A 125 -12.49 20.46 -0.92
C GLY A 125 -12.81 21.86 -1.43
N PRO A 126 -11.84 22.78 -1.38
CA PRO A 126 -12.01 24.14 -1.86
C PRO A 126 -12.28 24.20 -3.35
N SER A 127 -13.01 25.23 -3.78
CA SER A 127 -13.11 25.59 -5.19
C SER A 127 -11.81 26.29 -5.63
N MET A 128 -11.31 25.92 -6.80
CA MET A 128 -10.06 26.44 -7.38
C MET A 128 -10.35 27.20 -8.66
N ASN A 129 -9.77 28.40 -8.79
CA ASN A 129 -9.82 29.20 -10.00
C ASN A 129 -8.66 28.83 -10.93
N LEU A 130 -8.97 28.61 -12.18
CA LEU A 130 -8.01 28.54 -13.30
C LEU A 130 -7.89 29.90 -13.94
N LYS A 131 -6.67 30.39 -14.07
CA LYS A 131 -6.35 31.68 -14.69
C LYS A 131 -5.56 31.51 -15.99
N SER A 132 -5.84 32.37 -16.95
CA SER A 132 -5.04 32.54 -18.17
C SER A 132 -4.91 34.03 -18.42
N GLY A 133 -3.68 34.53 -18.57
CA GLY A 133 -3.43 35.96 -18.72
C GLY A 133 -3.95 36.83 -17.57
N GLY A 134 -4.04 36.29 -16.35
CA GLY A 134 -4.58 36.97 -15.16
C GLY A 134 -6.11 36.91 -14.99
N ALA A 135 -6.85 36.55 -16.02
CA ALA A 135 -8.31 36.38 -15.96
C ALA A 135 -8.72 34.95 -15.56
N VAL A 136 -9.79 34.82 -14.79
CA VAL A 136 -10.36 33.51 -14.44
C VAL A 136 -11.08 32.93 -15.66
N VAL A 137 -10.58 31.81 -16.18
CA VAL A 137 -11.14 31.12 -17.36
C VAL A 137 -11.94 29.86 -17.00
N GLY A 138 -11.89 29.46 -15.74
CA GLY A 138 -12.66 28.31 -15.25
C GLY A 138 -12.49 28.08 -13.76
N THR A 139 -13.33 27.22 -13.20
CA THR A 139 -13.27 26.79 -11.81
C THR A 139 -13.49 25.29 -11.72
N PHE A 140 -12.92 24.66 -10.72
CA PHE A 140 -13.22 23.28 -10.35
C PHE A 140 -13.15 23.11 -8.82
N VAL A 141 -13.82 22.08 -8.30
CA VAL A 141 -13.85 21.78 -6.88
C VAL A 141 -12.86 20.65 -6.59
N MET A 142 -12.07 20.77 -5.53
CA MET A 142 -11.19 19.69 -5.11
C MET A 142 -11.99 18.48 -4.67
N PRO A 143 -11.54 17.24 -5.01
CA PRO A 143 -12.29 16.02 -4.73
C PRO A 143 -12.49 15.82 -3.22
N GLN A 144 -13.59 15.16 -2.88
CA GLN A 144 -13.88 14.74 -1.51
C GLN A 144 -12.98 13.57 -1.08
N GLY A 145 -12.80 13.38 0.23
CA GLY A 145 -12.13 12.21 0.77
C GLY A 145 -12.99 10.94 0.70
N ALA A 146 -12.34 9.78 0.76
CA ALA A 146 -13.01 8.47 0.81
C ALA A 146 -13.27 7.99 2.26
N LYS A 147 -12.88 8.76 3.27
CA LYS A 147 -12.99 8.43 4.71
C LYS A 147 -12.34 7.07 5.04
N LEU A 148 -11.16 6.81 4.47
CA LEU A 148 -10.41 5.57 4.71
C LEU A 148 -9.80 5.60 6.12
N PRO A 149 -10.20 4.70 7.04
CA PRO A 149 -9.61 4.66 8.38
C PRO A 149 -8.21 4.03 8.37
N PHE A 150 -7.96 3.13 7.44
CA PHE A 150 -6.67 2.46 7.24
C PHE A 150 -6.52 1.99 5.79
N VAL A 151 -5.27 1.79 5.38
CA VAL A 151 -4.90 1.21 4.08
C VAL A 151 -4.61 -0.28 4.27
N PRO A 152 -5.40 -1.18 3.68
CA PRO A 152 -5.19 -2.62 3.80
C PRO A 152 -4.06 -3.09 2.87
N ALA A 153 -3.29 -4.09 3.33
CA ALA A 153 -2.27 -4.78 2.55
C ALA A 153 -2.31 -6.29 2.83
N PRO A 154 -3.08 -7.06 2.04
CA PRO A 154 -3.13 -8.50 2.16
C PRO A 154 -1.81 -9.13 1.70
N GLN A 155 -1.44 -10.27 2.31
CA GLN A 155 -0.14 -10.90 2.10
C GLN A 155 -0.28 -12.43 2.12
N LEU A 156 0.32 -13.07 1.13
CA LEU A 156 0.53 -14.51 1.11
C LEU A 156 2.04 -14.79 1.14
N GLN A 157 2.51 -15.59 2.08
CA GLN A 157 3.92 -15.87 2.28
C GLN A 157 4.17 -17.35 2.44
N ALA A 158 5.26 -17.83 1.87
CA ALA A 158 5.80 -19.15 2.10
C ALA A 158 7.20 -19.02 2.71
N SER A 159 7.45 -19.66 3.83
CA SER A 159 8.76 -19.62 4.50
C SER A 159 9.32 -21.01 4.66
N ILE A 160 10.62 -21.17 4.43
CA ILE A 160 11.34 -22.44 4.59
C ILE A 160 12.58 -22.23 5.44
N GLY A 161 12.81 -23.16 6.38
CA GLY A 161 14.03 -23.21 7.16
C GLY A 161 15.20 -23.78 6.34
N LEU A 162 16.33 -23.10 6.39
CA LEU A 162 17.59 -23.48 5.79
C LEU A 162 18.60 -23.92 6.87
N ILE A 163 19.84 -24.15 6.47
CA ILE A 163 20.91 -24.53 7.37
C ILE A 163 21.25 -23.41 8.38
N LYS A 164 21.81 -23.78 9.52
CA LYS A 164 22.40 -22.87 10.52
C LYS A 164 21.47 -21.73 10.98
N GLY A 165 20.15 -22.00 11.10
CA GLY A 165 19.21 -20.99 11.62
C GLY A 165 18.81 -19.90 10.63
N LEU A 166 19.14 -20.06 9.37
CA LEU A 166 18.67 -19.21 8.29
C LEU A 166 17.25 -19.64 7.86
N GLU A 167 16.41 -18.66 7.53
CA GLU A 167 15.05 -18.86 7.01
C GLU A 167 14.82 -17.95 5.81
N LEU A 168 14.40 -18.54 4.71
CA LEU A 168 13.96 -17.83 3.51
C LEU A 168 12.45 -17.69 3.54
N THR A 169 11.95 -16.50 3.21
CA THR A 169 10.53 -16.21 3.04
C THR A 169 10.30 -15.64 1.66
N LEU A 170 9.36 -16.21 0.93
CA LEU A 170 8.83 -15.65 -0.31
C LEU A 170 7.45 -15.08 -0.04
N ARG A 171 7.19 -13.88 -0.51
CA ARG A 171 5.89 -13.21 -0.48
C ARG A 171 5.40 -13.10 -1.91
N THR A 172 4.20 -13.60 -2.17
CA THR A 172 3.66 -13.58 -3.53
C THR A 172 2.15 -13.41 -3.52
N MET A 173 1.66 -12.68 -4.48
CA MET A 173 0.29 -12.69 -4.94
C MET A 173 0.38 -12.71 -6.46
N PRO A 174 -0.01 -13.81 -7.12
CA PRO A 174 -0.07 -13.86 -8.57
C PRO A 174 -0.88 -12.68 -9.11
N THR A 175 -0.58 -12.24 -10.32
CA THR A 175 -1.36 -11.17 -10.94
C THR A 175 -2.82 -11.61 -11.07
N ILE A 176 -3.69 -10.91 -10.36
CA ILE A 176 -5.14 -11.15 -10.32
C ILE A 176 -5.82 -10.03 -11.07
N LYS A 177 -6.64 -10.38 -12.06
CA LYS A 177 -7.56 -9.45 -12.71
C LYS A 177 -8.74 -9.18 -11.77
N LEU A 178 -8.96 -7.92 -11.43
CA LEU A 178 -10.03 -7.48 -10.52
C LEU A 178 -11.36 -7.27 -11.25
N GLY A 179 -11.33 -7.34 -12.58
CA GLY A 179 -12.41 -7.07 -13.51
C GLY A 179 -11.97 -6.08 -14.59
N ASP A 180 -12.75 -5.95 -15.65
CA ASP A 180 -12.39 -5.14 -16.83
C ASP A 180 -12.21 -3.65 -16.49
N LYS A 181 -12.95 -3.16 -15.47
CA LYS A 181 -12.90 -1.77 -15.01
C LYS A 181 -12.03 -1.55 -13.74
N ALA A 182 -11.48 -2.59 -13.16
CA ALA A 182 -10.73 -2.51 -11.93
C ALA A 182 -9.25 -2.91 -12.09
N GLY A 183 -8.84 -3.29 -13.30
CA GLY A 183 -7.47 -3.58 -13.65
C GLY A 183 -6.94 -4.87 -13.06
N SER A 184 -5.64 -4.91 -12.82
CA SER A 184 -4.93 -6.08 -12.28
C SER A 184 -3.92 -5.68 -11.22
N VAL A 185 -3.72 -6.56 -10.24
CA VAL A 185 -2.75 -6.37 -9.16
C VAL A 185 -1.93 -7.63 -8.95
N GLY A 186 -0.64 -7.46 -8.73
CA GLY A 186 0.27 -8.53 -8.40
C GLY A 186 1.32 -8.09 -7.39
N MET A 187 1.83 -9.02 -6.60
CA MET A 187 2.84 -8.73 -5.59
C MET A 187 3.89 -9.83 -5.55
N THR A 188 5.15 -9.44 -5.42
CA THR A 188 6.28 -10.33 -5.21
C THR A 188 7.20 -9.76 -4.15
N GLY A 189 7.85 -10.63 -3.39
CA GLY A 189 8.81 -10.22 -2.37
C GLY A 189 9.64 -11.39 -1.90
N ALA A 190 10.77 -11.07 -1.32
CA ALA A 190 11.67 -12.03 -0.70
C ALA A 190 12.22 -11.48 0.61
N GLY A 191 12.45 -12.36 1.57
CA GLY A 191 13.02 -12.00 2.86
C GLY A 191 13.92 -13.09 3.42
N LEU A 192 14.91 -12.67 4.16
CA LEU A 192 15.83 -13.55 4.88
C LEU A 192 15.77 -13.21 6.37
N LYS A 193 15.76 -14.25 7.19
CA LYS A 193 15.89 -14.15 8.66
C LYS A 193 16.97 -15.08 9.14
N ILE A 194 17.81 -14.60 10.02
CA ILE A 194 18.88 -15.36 10.66
C ILE A 194 18.70 -15.35 12.18
N ASN A 195 18.64 -16.53 12.78
CA ASN A 195 18.64 -16.65 14.23
C ASN A 195 20.08 -16.49 14.74
N LEU A 196 20.34 -15.37 15.39
CA LEU A 196 21.69 -14.99 15.82
C LEU A 196 22.25 -15.93 16.90
N LEU A 197 21.40 -16.44 17.79
CA LEU A 197 21.82 -17.35 18.83
C LEU A 197 22.29 -18.70 18.26
N ARG A 198 21.66 -19.19 17.19
CA ARG A 198 22.09 -20.42 16.53
C ARG A 198 23.39 -20.30 15.73
N VAL A 199 23.72 -19.09 15.32
CA VAL A 199 24.92 -18.82 14.50
C VAL A 199 26.10 -18.44 15.36
N LEU A 200 25.90 -17.56 16.36
CA LEU A 200 26.94 -16.95 17.15
C LEU A 200 27.24 -17.71 18.46
N ALA A 201 26.21 -18.38 19.00
CA ALA A 201 26.33 -19.10 20.23
C ALA A 201 26.80 -20.56 20.01
N SER A 202 27.61 -21.08 20.93
CA SER A 202 27.91 -22.51 20.92
C SER A 202 26.65 -23.34 21.09
N LYS A 203 26.64 -24.60 20.63
CA LYS A 203 25.50 -25.53 20.78
C LYS A 203 24.94 -25.63 22.20
N LYS A 204 25.75 -25.27 23.22
CA LYS A 204 25.35 -25.22 24.64
C LYS A 204 24.54 -23.99 24.96
N ALA A 205 24.89 -22.81 24.43
CA ALA A 205 24.19 -21.54 24.70
C ALA A 205 22.77 -21.47 24.06
N ASP A 206 22.59 -22.07 22.91
CA ASP A 206 21.26 -22.18 22.26
C ASP A 206 20.23 -22.97 23.12
N LYS A 207 20.69 -23.82 24.00
CA LYS A 207 19.86 -24.59 24.95
C LYS A 207 19.63 -23.89 26.30
N ILE A 208 20.47 -22.94 26.66
CA ILE A 208 20.46 -22.29 27.99
C ILE A 208 19.63 -20.98 27.93
N LEU A 209 19.67 -20.26 26.82
CA LEU A 209 18.97 -18.99 26.70
C LEU A 209 17.46 -19.19 26.53
N PRO A 210 16.63 -18.58 27.39
CA PRO A 210 15.19 -18.78 27.37
C PRO A 210 14.45 -17.97 26.29
N PHE A 211 15.15 -17.35 25.33
CA PHE A 211 14.63 -16.52 24.27
C PHE A 211 15.37 -16.77 22.95
N ASN A 212 14.81 -16.28 21.85
CA ASN A 212 15.45 -16.25 20.54
C ASN A 212 15.73 -14.80 20.14
N LEU A 213 16.83 -14.59 19.42
CA LEU A 213 17.22 -13.31 18.83
C LEU A 213 17.50 -13.52 17.35
N ALA A 214 16.96 -12.65 16.51
CA ALA A 214 17.14 -12.75 15.05
C ALA A 214 17.34 -11.37 14.42
N ALA A 215 18.01 -11.35 13.28
CA ALA A 215 18.00 -10.26 12.33
C ALA A 215 17.24 -10.69 11.07
N ALA A 216 16.52 -9.77 10.45
CA ALA A 216 15.76 -10.06 9.25
C ALA A 216 15.76 -8.87 8.30
N ILE A 217 15.68 -9.20 7.00
CA ILE A 217 15.46 -8.24 5.91
C ILE A 217 14.34 -8.76 5.02
N GLY A 218 13.50 -7.86 4.53
CA GLY A 218 12.43 -8.16 3.57
C GLY A 218 12.31 -7.08 2.51
N TYR A 219 12.03 -7.50 1.30
CA TYR A 219 11.74 -6.65 0.15
C TYR A 219 10.41 -7.05 -0.47
N THR A 220 9.54 -6.08 -0.75
CA THR A 220 8.26 -6.31 -1.44
C THR A 220 8.11 -5.33 -2.59
N LYS A 221 7.59 -5.83 -3.72
CA LYS A 221 7.14 -5.03 -4.86
C LYS A 221 5.69 -5.41 -5.15
N LEU A 222 4.80 -4.41 -5.14
CA LEU A 222 3.43 -4.53 -5.62
C LEU A 222 3.28 -3.71 -6.89
N SER A 223 2.64 -4.28 -7.89
CA SER A 223 2.33 -3.63 -9.17
C SER A 223 0.83 -3.65 -9.40
N TYR A 224 0.28 -2.52 -9.79
CA TYR A 224 -1.11 -2.34 -10.20
C TYR A 224 -1.14 -1.77 -11.61
N ASN A 225 -1.99 -2.32 -12.46
CA ASN A 225 -2.21 -1.84 -13.82
C ASN A 225 -3.72 -1.75 -14.07
N LEU A 226 -4.18 -0.59 -14.50
CA LEU A 226 -5.54 -0.34 -14.90
C LEU A 226 -5.54 0.15 -16.36
N PRO A 227 -5.95 -0.67 -17.33
CA PRO A 227 -6.23 -0.19 -18.67
C PRO A 227 -7.36 0.84 -18.65
N LEU A 228 -7.19 1.93 -19.39
CA LEU A 228 -8.15 3.00 -19.49
C LEU A 228 -8.66 3.10 -20.93
N ASN A 229 -9.83 3.69 -21.09
CA ASN A 229 -10.44 3.92 -22.40
C ASN A 229 -11.16 5.28 -22.39
N VAL A 230 -10.38 6.35 -22.48
CA VAL A 230 -10.89 7.72 -22.54
C VAL A 230 -10.90 8.15 -24.00
N GLN A 231 -12.08 8.35 -24.56
CA GLN A 231 -12.30 8.64 -25.97
C GLN A 231 -13.02 9.97 -26.13
N THR A 232 -12.92 10.56 -27.31
CA THR A 232 -13.80 11.65 -27.75
C THR A 232 -14.69 11.17 -28.88
N SER A 233 -15.75 11.95 -29.22
CA SER A 233 -16.67 11.60 -30.30
C SER A 233 -15.98 11.46 -31.66
N ASN A 234 -14.82 12.11 -31.84
CA ASN A 234 -14.15 12.23 -33.16
C ASN A 234 -12.78 11.54 -33.21
N SER A 235 -12.30 10.94 -32.12
CA SER A 235 -10.94 10.37 -32.09
C SER A 235 -10.87 9.19 -31.13
N THR A 236 -10.21 8.12 -31.58
CA THR A 236 -9.91 6.93 -30.79
C THR A 236 -8.47 7.00 -30.32
N TYR A 237 -8.25 6.82 -29.03
CA TYR A 237 -6.93 6.79 -28.41
C TYR A 237 -6.67 5.40 -27.85
N THR A 238 -5.45 4.89 -28.05
CA THR A 238 -5.03 3.56 -27.64
C THR A 238 -3.97 3.64 -26.52
N ASP A 239 -3.68 2.49 -25.92
CA ASP A 239 -2.57 2.29 -24.97
C ASP A 239 -2.67 3.12 -23.68
N GLN A 240 -3.89 3.59 -23.35
CA GLN A 240 -4.13 4.32 -22.13
C GLN A 240 -4.10 3.37 -20.90
N SER A 241 -3.29 3.69 -19.91
CA SER A 241 -3.23 2.91 -18.68
C SER A 241 -2.74 3.72 -17.49
N LEU A 242 -3.28 3.42 -16.30
CA LEU A 242 -2.74 3.84 -15.03
C LEU A 242 -1.89 2.71 -14.46
N ASN A 243 -0.61 2.99 -14.27
CA ASN A 243 0.34 2.06 -13.68
C ASN A 243 0.78 2.58 -12.32
N ALA A 244 0.67 1.75 -11.28
CA ALA A 244 1.21 2.08 -9.97
C ALA A 244 2.14 0.96 -9.47
N LYS A 245 3.30 1.34 -8.97
CA LYS A 245 4.32 0.46 -8.44
C LYS A 245 4.69 0.92 -7.03
N PHE A 246 4.55 0.02 -6.07
CA PHE A 246 4.92 0.24 -4.69
C PHE A 246 6.06 -0.70 -4.34
N THR A 247 7.12 -0.18 -3.72
CA THR A 247 8.25 -0.98 -3.25
C THR A 247 8.50 -0.71 -1.78
N GLY A 248 8.81 -1.74 -1.01
CA GLY A 248 9.10 -1.65 0.42
C GLY A 248 10.32 -2.46 0.79
N ILE A 249 11.14 -1.92 1.69
CA ILE A 249 12.28 -2.59 2.33
C ILE A 249 12.10 -2.46 3.84
N ASN A 250 12.22 -3.59 4.54
CA ASN A 250 12.18 -3.69 6.00
C ASN A 250 13.43 -4.41 6.49
N VAL A 251 14.12 -3.84 7.46
CA VAL A 251 15.24 -4.47 8.19
C VAL A 251 14.91 -4.40 9.66
N GLU A 252 14.98 -5.54 10.39
CA GLU A 252 14.59 -5.58 11.79
C GLU A 252 15.42 -6.55 12.63
N ALA A 253 15.64 -6.19 13.90
CA ALA A 253 16.08 -7.07 14.95
C ALA A 253 14.86 -7.53 15.75
N ILE A 254 14.79 -8.83 16.05
CA ILE A 254 13.59 -9.47 16.61
C ILE A 254 14.00 -10.27 17.82
N ILE A 255 13.26 -10.12 18.92
CA ILE A 255 13.35 -10.98 20.10
C ILE A 255 12.03 -11.69 20.31
N SER A 256 12.07 -12.98 20.70
CA SER A 256 10.86 -13.75 21.03
C SER A 256 11.16 -14.83 22.06
N LYS A 257 10.13 -15.19 22.83
CA LYS A 257 10.21 -16.29 23.83
C LYS A 257 9.03 -17.22 23.61
N LYS A 258 9.31 -18.51 23.41
CA LYS A 258 8.26 -19.52 23.30
C LYS A 258 7.77 -19.93 24.71
N LEU A 259 6.50 -19.70 25.00
CA LEU A 259 5.79 -20.07 26.23
C LEU A 259 4.70 -21.10 25.87
N ALA A 260 5.03 -22.38 25.90
CA ALA A 260 4.13 -23.46 25.48
C ALA A 260 3.48 -23.19 24.09
N LEU A 261 2.21 -22.81 24.05
CA LEU A 261 1.47 -22.49 22.83
C LEU A 261 1.59 -21.03 22.41
N PHE A 262 2.03 -20.15 23.31
CA PHE A 262 2.10 -18.70 23.09
C PHE A 262 3.55 -18.26 22.88
N THR A 263 3.79 -17.44 21.89
CA THR A 263 5.11 -16.88 21.60
C THR A 263 4.99 -15.37 21.42
N PRO A 264 5.19 -14.57 22.50
CA PRO A 264 5.32 -13.12 22.35
C PRO A 264 6.61 -12.78 21.63
N PHE A 265 6.58 -11.68 20.88
CA PHE A 265 7.76 -11.13 20.22
C PHE A 265 7.72 -9.61 20.21
N ALA A 266 8.91 -9.03 20.14
CA ALA A 266 9.11 -7.62 19.86
C ALA A 266 10.16 -7.48 18.77
N SER A 267 10.05 -6.42 17.96
CA SER A 267 11.12 -6.06 17.02
C SER A 267 11.30 -4.55 16.93
N ILE A 268 12.50 -4.16 16.59
CA ILE A 268 12.85 -2.79 16.22
C ILE A 268 13.62 -2.84 14.90
N GLY A 269 13.39 -1.88 14.04
CA GLY A 269 14.03 -1.88 12.74
C GLY A 269 13.82 -0.59 11.96
N TYR A 270 14.25 -0.63 10.74
CA TYR A 270 14.11 0.48 9.77
C TYR A 270 13.26 0.02 8.59
N GLN A 271 12.38 0.90 8.15
CA GLN A 271 11.53 0.69 6.99
C GLN A 271 11.69 1.83 5.98
N SER A 272 11.61 1.49 4.70
CA SER A 272 11.56 2.45 3.61
C SER A 272 10.57 1.97 2.55
N ALA A 273 9.84 2.90 1.94
CA ALA A 273 8.99 2.59 0.80
C ALA A 273 8.98 3.72 -0.21
N LYS A 274 8.75 3.34 -1.47
CA LYS A 274 8.65 4.25 -2.61
C LYS A 274 7.43 3.88 -3.44
N THR A 275 6.76 4.91 -3.99
CA THR A 275 5.70 4.79 -4.97
C THR A 275 6.13 5.43 -6.28
N ALA A 276 5.78 4.76 -7.39
CA ALA A 276 5.79 5.31 -8.73
C ALA A 276 4.40 5.14 -9.33
N VAL A 277 3.82 6.22 -9.86
CA VAL A 277 2.52 6.21 -10.55
C VAL A 277 2.66 6.92 -11.88
N ASP A 278 2.32 6.21 -12.94
CA ASP A 278 2.38 6.70 -14.31
C ASP A 278 1.00 6.58 -14.96
N LEU A 279 0.52 7.67 -15.56
CA LEU A 279 -0.62 7.64 -16.46
C LEU A 279 -0.06 7.65 -17.89
N LYS A 280 -0.15 6.52 -18.58
CA LYS A 280 0.44 6.28 -19.90
C LYS A 280 -0.62 6.39 -21.00
N GLY A 281 -0.18 6.85 -22.17
CA GLY A 281 -1.02 7.00 -23.35
C GLY A 281 -1.40 8.45 -23.64
N THR A 282 -2.21 8.63 -24.65
CA THR A 282 -2.69 9.95 -25.10
C THR A 282 -4.10 10.22 -24.57
N TYR A 283 -4.28 11.37 -23.96
CA TYR A 283 -5.55 11.79 -23.34
C TYR A 283 -6.06 13.08 -23.95
N PRO A 284 -7.32 13.14 -24.40
CA PRO A 284 -7.95 14.38 -24.85
C PRO A 284 -8.36 15.22 -23.63
N PHE A 285 -8.11 16.53 -23.72
CA PHE A 285 -8.58 17.51 -22.75
C PHE A 285 -9.32 18.62 -23.47
N GLU A 286 -10.51 18.94 -22.99
CA GLU A 286 -11.31 20.03 -23.53
C GLU A 286 -10.71 21.38 -23.11
N THR A 287 -10.39 22.21 -24.10
CA THR A 287 -9.82 23.55 -23.91
C THR A 287 -10.85 24.67 -24.09
N GLY A 288 -12.09 24.32 -24.41
CA GLY A 288 -13.26 25.20 -24.58
C GLY A 288 -14.02 24.94 -25.88
N ASN A 289 -15.33 25.18 -25.88
CA ASN A 289 -16.22 25.08 -27.02
C ASN A 289 -15.97 23.88 -27.97
N ASN A 290 -15.93 22.66 -27.43
CA ASN A 290 -15.62 21.42 -28.17
C ASN A 290 -14.22 21.38 -28.81
N THR A 291 -13.29 22.21 -28.35
CA THR A 291 -11.91 22.15 -28.79
C THR A 291 -11.12 21.27 -27.82
N TYR A 292 -10.40 20.27 -28.36
CA TYR A 292 -9.61 19.35 -27.57
C TYR A 292 -8.11 19.53 -27.84
N THR A 293 -7.30 19.51 -26.81
CA THR A 293 -5.85 19.28 -26.89
C THR A 293 -5.54 17.90 -26.39
N THR A 294 -4.39 17.36 -26.76
CA THR A 294 -3.94 16.04 -26.28
C THR A 294 -2.72 16.17 -25.39
N LEU A 295 -2.71 15.43 -24.30
CA LEU A 295 -1.54 15.25 -23.44
C LEU A 295 -1.06 13.81 -23.52
N VAL A 296 0.23 13.63 -23.76
CA VAL A 296 0.88 12.32 -23.79
C VAL A 296 1.57 12.09 -22.46
N ASP A 297 1.29 10.93 -21.84
CA ASP A 297 1.85 10.52 -20.56
C ASP A 297 1.71 11.62 -19.48
N PRO A 298 0.49 12.11 -19.17
CA PRO A 298 0.29 13.36 -18.43
C PRO A 298 0.72 13.29 -16.95
N ILE A 299 0.88 12.10 -16.36
CA ILE A 299 1.29 11.93 -14.97
C ILE A 299 2.49 11.00 -14.88
N ALA A 300 3.52 11.45 -14.18
CA ALA A 300 4.67 10.64 -13.77
C ALA A 300 5.08 11.06 -12.34
N ILE A 301 4.55 10.38 -11.34
CA ILE A 301 4.85 10.62 -9.92
C ILE A 301 5.86 9.56 -9.47
N SER A 302 6.97 9.99 -8.87
CA SER A 302 7.92 9.11 -8.21
C SER A 302 8.33 9.73 -6.88
N GLN A 303 8.03 9.06 -5.77
CA GLN A 303 8.30 9.60 -4.45
C GLN A 303 8.74 8.54 -3.45
N LYS A 304 9.47 8.98 -2.42
CA LYS A 304 9.75 8.21 -1.21
C LYS A 304 8.66 8.50 -0.20
N ASP A 305 7.83 7.51 0.10
CA ASP A 305 6.64 7.68 0.95
C ASP A 305 6.97 7.64 2.43
N ILE A 306 7.78 6.65 2.81
CA ILE A 306 8.22 6.44 4.19
C ILE A 306 9.71 6.13 4.26
N SER A 307 10.31 6.54 5.37
CA SER A 307 11.71 6.27 5.71
C SER A 307 11.89 6.52 7.19
N GLY A 308 12.15 5.48 7.98
CA GLY A 308 12.34 5.68 9.41
C GLY A 308 12.27 4.41 10.25
N LEU A 309 12.44 4.61 11.54
CA LEU A 309 12.39 3.56 12.53
C LEU A 309 10.95 3.01 12.68
N ARG A 310 10.88 1.75 13.03
CA ARG A 310 9.66 1.02 13.34
C ARG A 310 9.91 0.12 14.55
N ALA A 311 9.00 0.18 15.53
CA ALA A 311 8.92 -0.78 16.62
C ALA A 311 7.66 -1.63 16.46
N ASN A 312 7.72 -2.90 16.80
CA ASN A 312 6.64 -3.85 16.62
C ASN A 312 6.52 -4.75 17.86
N LEU A 313 5.30 -4.95 18.33
CA LEU A 313 4.94 -5.88 19.39
C LEU A 313 3.89 -6.83 18.88
N GLY A 314 4.01 -8.11 19.20
CA GLY A 314 3.03 -9.08 18.75
C GLY A 314 3.17 -10.45 19.41
N PHE A 315 2.38 -11.36 18.90
CA PHE A 315 2.34 -12.75 19.38
C PHE A 315 2.08 -13.73 18.26
N GLN A 316 2.43 -14.97 18.51
CA GLN A 316 2.05 -16.14 17.72
C GLN A 316 1.51 -17.21 18.64
N LEU A 317 0.33 -17.76 18.31
CA LEU A 317 -0.26 -18.94 18.94
C LEU A 317 0.01 -20.17 18.08
N HIS A 318 0.39 -21.27 18.69
CA HIS A 318 0.62 -22.55 18.02
C HIS A 318 -0.50 -23.52 18.40
N LEU A 319 -1.36 -23.83 17.45
CA LEU A 319 -2.49 -24.75 17.59
C LEU A 319 -2.26 -25.96 16.68
N ALA A 320 -1.40 -26.88 17.11
CA ALA A 320 -0.95 -28.01 16.31
C ALA A 320 -0.29 -27.57 14.98
N PHE A 321 -0.96 -27.77 13.84
CA PHE A 321 -0.50 -27.36 12.52
C PHE A 321 -0.90 -25.93 12.17
N LEU A 322 -1.91 -25.36 12.87
CA LEU A 322 -2.39 -24.00 12.69
C LEU A 322 -1.62 -23.04 13.57
N ARG A 323 -1.34 -21.88 13.03
CA ARG A 323 -0.75 -20.73 13.75
C ARG A 323 -1.63 -19.51 13.56
N VAL A 324 -1.86 -18.80 14.66
CA VAL A 324 -2.56 -17.52 14.66
C VAL A 324 -1.60 -16.47 15.16
N TYR A 325 -1.52 -15.34 14.50
CA TYR A 325 -0.63 -14.25 14.91
C TYR A 325 -1.29 -12.91 14.77
N GLY A 326 -0.86 -12.02 15.65
CA GLY A 326 -1.24 -10.62 15.66
C GLY A 326 -0.07 -9.77 16.08
N SER A 327 0.01 -8.56 15.53
CA SER A 327 1.00 -7.58 15.94
C SER A 327 0.52 -6.16 15.72
N TYR A 328 1.11 -5.25 16.48
CA TYR A 328 0.90 -3.82 16.36
C TYR A 328 2.25 -3.12 16.23
N SER A 329 2.32 -2.15 15.33
CA SER A 329 3.56 -1.45 15.00
C SER A 329 3.41 0.05 15.17
N LEU A 330 4.47 0.67 15.68
CA LEU A 330 4.69 2.10 15.77
C LEU A 330 5.75 2.50 14.75
N GLY A 331 5.47 3.50 13.94
CA GLY A 331 6.35 4.00 12.89
C GLY A 331 5.77 5.25 12.26
N THR A 332 6.09 5.51 10.99
CA THR A 332 5.54 6.63 10.23
C THR A 332 4.01 6.62 10.27
N TYR A 333 3.40 5.45 10.02
CA TYR A 333 2.00 5.17 10.32
C TYR A 333 1.93 4.03 11.34
N LYS A 334 1.00 4.14 12.29
CA LYS A 334 0.63 3.02 13.15
C LYS A 334 -0.02 1.95 12.29
N SER A 335 0.29 0.68 12.55
CA SER A 335 -0.30 -0.41 11.77
C SER A 335 -0.53 -1.64 12.63
N PHE A 336 -1.56 -2.40 12.29
CA PHE A 336 -1.80 -3.74 12.81
C PHE A 336 -1.53 -4.78 11.73
N ASN A 337 -1.21 -5.99 12.16
CA ASN A 337 -1.10 -7.15 11.29
C ASN A 337 -1.74 -8.34 12.01
N ALA A 338 -2.55 -9.09 11.30
CA ALA A 338 -3.15 -10.32 11.79
C ALA A 338 -3.15 -11.38 10.69
N GLY A 339 -3.14 -12.66 11.07
CA GLY A 339 -3.17 -13.71 10.07
C GLY A 339 -3.13 -15.11 10.62
N LEU A 340 -3.17 -16.04 9.67
CA LEU A 340 -3.16 -17.49 9.89
C LEU A 340 -1.97 -18.11 9.16
N GLY A 341 -1.35 -19.11 9.79
CA GLY A 341 -0.29 -19.90 9.19
C GLY A 341 -0.58 -21.38 9.26
N LEU A 342 -0.22 -22.10 8.23
CA LEU A 342 -0.21 -23.55 8.18
C LEU A 342 1.23 -24.01 8.07
N GLY A 343 1.71 -24.74 9.08
CA GLY A 343 3.09 -25.20 9.12
C GLY A 343 3.21 -26.68 9.37
N ILE A 344 4.09 -27.35 8.64
CA ILE A 344 4.42 -28.75 8.85
C ILE A 344 5.65 -28.83 9.76
N GLY A 345 5.45 -29.47 10.91
CA GLY A 345 6.47 -29.95 11.84
C GLY A 345 6.74 -29.07 13.07
N LYS A 346 6.88 -29.82 14.19
CA LYS A 346 7.45 -29.34 15.45
C LYS A 346 8.95 -29.08 15.34
#